data_bbab5754f6ccf04de2d4881f2ed1cb1a
#
_entry.id   bbab5754f6ccf04de2d4881f2ed1cb1a
#
_cell.length_a   1.000
_cell.length_b   1.000
_cell.length_c   1.000
_cell.angle_alpha   90.00
_cell.angle_beta   90.00
_cell.angle_gamma   90.00
#
_symmetry.space_group_name_H-M   'P 1'
#
loop_
_entity.id
_entity.type
_entity.pdbx_description
1 polymer ?
#
loop_
_entity_poly.entity_id
_entity_poly.type
_entity_poly.pdbx_seq_one_letter_code
_entity_poly.pdbx_strand_id
1 'polypeptide(L)'
;MMGKKERYEIILAGSGGQGLVLAGVMLGEAAVLEGRNVVQTQSYGIASRGGLSLAEVIIDREEIIYQQVQEPDIILALTEEALEKYAALAEKGVRIFYDTTLAKPRAGANLTGYPFTKIASDLGNVASVNILSLGAMTAAVPMVKTESLAGVIRKRFQGKALEMNLEALRKGVGLI
;
A
#
# COMPACT_ATOMS: atom_id res chain seq x y z
N MET A 1 -5.16 12.48 25.45
CA MET A 1 -4.71 11.28 24.71
C MET A 1 -5.46 11.24 23.39
N MET A 2 -4.80 11.40 22.28
CA MET A 2 -5.41 11.11 21.00
C MET A 2 -5.63 9.59 20.95
N GLY A 3 -6.89 9.16 20.94
CA GLY A 3 -7.24 7.74 20.84
C GLY A 3 -6.57 7.17 19.58
N LYS A 4 -6.04 5.95 19.69
CA LYS A 4 -5.47 5.23 18.54
C LYS A 4 -6.57 5.13 17.47
N LYS A 5 -6.31 5.64 16.27
CA LYS A 5 -7.27 5.55 15.18
C LYS A 5 -7.61 4.07 14.95
N GLU A 6 -8.89 3.74 14.93
CA GLU A 6 -9.35 2.35 14.87
C GLU A 6 -9.73 1.94 13.46
N ARG A 7 -10.21 2.89 12.65
CA ARG A 7 -10.59 2.70 11.25
C ARG A 7 -9.55 3.33 10.31
N TYR A 8 -9.16 2.58 9.30
CA TYR A 8 -8.32 3.05 8.19
C TYR A 8 -8.96 2.71 6.85
N GLU A 9 -8.99 3.68 5.96
CA GLU A 9 -9.40 3.52 4.57
C GLU A 9 -8.18 3.75 3.66
N ILE A 10 -7.82 2.74 2.87
CA ILE A 10 -6.58 2.69 2.12
C ILE A 10 -6.88 2.46 0.63
N ILE A 11 -6.25 3.24 -0.24
CA ILE A 11 -6.26 3.03 -1.70
C ILE A 11 -4.86 2.67 -2.16
N LEU A 12 -4.74 1.57 -2.90
CA LEU A 12 -3.53 1.18 -3.59
C LEU A 12 -3.78 1.32 -5.09
N ALA A 13 -3.08 2.25 -5.74
CA ALA A 13 -3.33 2.64 -7.12
C ALA A 13 -2.07 2.54 -7.98
N GLY A 14 -2.22 2.07 -9.21
CA GLY A 14 -1.13 1.90 -10.15
C GLY A 14 -1.57 1.22 -11.43
N SER A 15 -0.67 0.46 -12.05
CA SER A 15 -0.94 -0.32 -13.25
C SER A 15 -1.07 -1.81 -12.95
N GLY A 16 -1.67 -2.55 -13.86
CA GLY A 16 -1.67 -4.01 -13.82
C GLY A 16 -0.25 -4.56 -13.75
N GLY A 17 -0.05 -5.66 -13.01
CA GLY A 17 1.25 -6.28 -12.81
C GLY A 17 2.09 -5.74 -11.65
N GLN A 18 1.71 -4.64 -11.01
CA GLN A 18 2.41 -4.10 -9.83
C GLN A 18 2.03 -4.77 -8.50
N GLY A 19 1.16 -5.78 -8.53
CA GLY A 19 0.80 -6.56 -7.35
C GLY A 19 -0.08 -5.83 -6.33
N LEU A 20 -0.88 -4.86 -6.76
CA LEU A 20 -1.73 -4.04 -5.87
C LEU A 20 -2.79 -4.86 -5.16
N VAL A 21 -3.45 -5.78 -5.87
CA VAL A 21 -4.47 -6.68 -5.28
C VAL A 21 -3.82 -7.56 -4.21
N LEU A 22 -2.66 -8.14 -4.51
CA LEU A 22 -1.91 -8.95 -3.55
C LEU A 22 -1.50 -8.12 -2.32
N ALA A 23 -1.05 -6.88 -2.52
CA ALA A 23 -0.72 -5.97 -1.42
C ALA A 23 -1.95 -5.72 -0.53
N GLY A 24 -3.11 -5.46 -1.14
CA GLY A 24 -4.37 -5.30 -0.40
C GLY A 24 -4.76 -6.54 0.39
N VAL A 25 -4.64 -7.72 -0.20
CA VAL A 25 -4.90 -9.01 0.48
C VAL A 25 -3.94 -9.19 1.66
N MET A 26 -2.65 -8.99 1.48
CA MET A 26 -1.66 -9.15 2.56
C MET A 26 -1.88 -8.15 3.70
N LEU A 27 -2.22 -6.91 3.37
CA LEU A 27 -2.57 -5.89 4.37
C LEU A 27 -3.82 -6.30 5.16
N GLY A 28 -4.84 -6.81 4.47
CA GLY A 28 -6.07 -7.32 5.08
C GLY A 28 -5.82 -8.53 5.99
N GLU A 29 -5.04 -9.50 5.52
CA GLU A 29 -4.66 -10.67 6.33
C GLU A 29 -3.88 -10.26 7.60
N ALA A 30 -2.98 -9.28 7.49
CA ALA A 30 -2.25 -8.74 8.63
C ALA A 30 -3.19 -8.11 9.68
N ALA A 31 -4.19 -7.35 9.22
CA ALA A 31 -5.20 -6.77 10.10
C ALA A 31 -6.08 -7.83 10.78
N VAL A 32 -6.46 -8.89 10.05
CA VAL A 32 -7.20 -10.04 10.63
C VAL A 32 -6.39 -10.74 11.72
N LEU A 33 -5.08 -10.91 11.52
CA LEU A 33 -4.19 -11.45 12.56
C LEU A 33 -4.17 -10.58 13.84
N GLU A 34 -4.49 -9.30 13.72
CA GLU A 34 -4.62 -8.36 14.84
C GLU A 34 -6.06 -8.27 15.40
N GLY A 35 -6.96 -9.16 14.97
CA GLY A 35 -8.35 -9.23 15.44
C GLY A 35 -9.24 -8.12 14.90
N ARG A 36 -8.94 -7.58 13.71
CA ARG A 36 -9.70 -6.49 13.09
C ARG A 36 -10.55 -6.99 11.93
N ASN A 37 -11.66 -6.30 11.69
CA ASN A 37 -12.50 -6.52 10.51
C ASN A 37 -11.87 -5.86 9.28
N VAL A 38 -12.02 -6.50 8.13
CA VAL A 38 -11.43 -6.04 6.88
C VAL A 38 -12.40 -6.25 5.73
N VAL A 39 -12.49 -5.26 4.86
CA VAL A 39 -13.07 -5.39 3.52
C VAL A 39 -12.01 -4.99 2.52
N GLN A 40 -11.81 -5.83 1.50
CA GLN A 40 -10.93 -5.54 0.38
C GLN A 40 -11.73 -5.65 -0.90
N THR A 41 -11.68 -4.60 -1.70
CA THR A 41 -12.30 -4.55 -3.04
C THR A 41 -11.24 -4.19 -4.08
N GLN A 42 -11.54 -4.45 -5.34
CA GLN A 42 -10.65 -4.18 -6.44
C GLN A 42 -11.42 -3.69 -7.66
N SER A 43 -10.82 -2.80 -8.42
CA SER A 43 -11.32 -2.37 -9.71
C SER A 43 -10.20 -2.27 -10.72
N TYR A 44 -10.54 -2.61 -11.96
CA TYR A 44 -9.64 -2.48 -13.10
C TYR A 44 -10.22 -1.44 -14.05
N GLY A 45 -9.36 -0.56 -14.59
CA GLY A 45 -9.78 0.39 -15.60
C GLY A 45 -10.35 -0.32 -16.83
N ILE A 46 -11.45 0.21 -17.38
CA ILE A 46 -12.16 -0.35 -18.54
C ILE A 46 -11.35 -0.15 -19.84
N ALA A 47 -10.27 0.63 -19.80
CA ALA A 47 -9.43 0.87 -20.97
C ALA A 47 -8.73 -0.43 -21.39
N SER A 48 -8.91 -0.84 -22.64
CA SER A 48 -8.31 -2.03 -23.26
C SER A 48 -6.77 -2.00 -23.37
N ARG A 49 -6.13 -0.93 -22.92
CA ARG A 49 -4.68 -0.75 -22.89
C ARG A 49 -4.30 0.03 -21.62
N GLY A 50 -3.93 -0.69 -20.57
CA GLY A 50 -3.22 -0.13 -19.43
C GLY A 50 -3.98 0.90 -18.58
N GLY A 51 -5.23 0.64 -18.24
CA GLY A 51 -5.98 1.50 -17.31
C GLY A 51 -5.49 1.37 -15.87
N LEU A 52 -5.88 2.33 -15.04
CA LEU A 52 -5.58 2.38 -13.62
C LEU A 52 -6.14 1.13 -12.90
N SER A 53 -5.28 0.42 -12.21
CA SER A 53 -5.63 -0.70 -11.33
C SER A 53 -5.73 -0.18 -9.89
N LEU A 54 -6.80 -0.53 -9.20
CA LEU A 54 -7.07 -0.11 -7.82
C LEU A 54 -7.33 -1.33 -6.94
N ALA A 55 -6.75 -1.30 -5.74
CA ALA A 55 -7.19 -2.15 -4.63
C ALA A 55 -7.54 -1.23 -3.46
N GLU A 56 -8.70 -1.43 -2.88
CA GLU A 56 -9.18 -0.67 -1.73
C GLU A 56 -9.22 -1.59 -0.51
N VAL A 57 -8.79 -1.10 0.63
CA VAL A 57 -8.80 -1.84 1.89
C VAL A 57 -9.40 -0.96 2.98
N ILE A 58 -10.41 -1.48 3.66
CA ILE A 58 -10.97 -0.88 4.87
C ILE A 58 -10.63 -1.79 6.03
N ILE A 59 -10.01 -1.22 7.06
CA ILE A 59 -9.66 -1.91 8.30
C ILE A 59 -10.39 -1.22 9.43
N ASP A 60 -11.16 -1.96 10.25
CA ASP A 60 -11.88 -1.41 11.39
C ASP A 60 -11.95 -2.41 12.55
N ARG A 61 -12.16 -1.94 13.75
CA ARG A 61 -12.54 -2.79 14.90
C ARG A 61 -14.01 -3.14 14.89
N GLU A 62 -14.83 -2.21 14.42
CA GLU A 62 -16.27 -2.37 14.31
C GLU A 62 -16.65 -3.07 13.01
N GLU A 63 -17.89 -3.49 12.91
CA GLU A 63 -18.44 -4.07 11.68
C GLU A 63 -18.39 -3.04 10.52
N ILE A 64 -17.91 -3.47 9.36
CA ILE A 64 -17.82 -2.64 8.16
C ILE A 64 -19.08 -2.82 7.33
N ILE A 65 -20.03 -1.90 7.47
CA ILE A 65 -21.30 -1.95 6.75
C ILE A 65 -21.12 -1.47 5.30
N TYR A 66 -20.36 -0.38 5.10
CA TYR A 66 -20.11 0.19 3.78
C TYR A 66 -18.78 -0.30 3.22
N GLN A 67 -18.83 -1.02 2.12
CA GLN A 67 -17.69 -1.80 1.60
C GLN A 67 -16.79 -1.05 0.62
N GLN A 68 -17.04 0.23 0.38
CA GLN A 68 -16.22 1.07 -0.49
C GLN A 68 -15.52 2.16 0.31
N VAL A 69 -14.29 2.47 -0.08
CA VAL A 69 -13.55 3.61 0.47
C VAL A 69 -14.26 4.91 0.09
N GLN A 70 -14.56 5.72 1.10
CA GLN A 70 -15.23 7.01 0.93
C GLN A 70 -14.30 8.18 1.27
N GLU A 71 -13.55 8.04 2.37
CA GLU A 71 -12.63 9.06 2.87
C GLU A 71 -11.27 8.40 3.12
N PRO A 72 -10.43 8.24 2.09
CA PRO A 72 -9.16 7.58 2.24
C PRO A 72 -8.25 8.33 3.21
N ASP A 73 -7.59 7.58 4.08
CA ASP A 73 -6.55 8.08 4.99
C ASP A 73 -5.18 8.04 4.36
N ILE A 74 -4.95 6.99 3.57
CA ILE A 74 -3.65 6.67 2.99
C ILE A 74 -3.86 6.20 1.56
N ILE A 75 -3.01 6.69 0.67
CA ILE A 75 -2.99 6.28 -0.74
C ILE A 75 -1.56 5.90 -1.10
N LEU A 76 -1.41 4.78 -1.81
CA LEU A 76 -0.22 4.43 -2.54
C LEU A 76 -0.45 4.69 -4.04
N ALA A 77 0.41 5.47 -4.67
CA ALA A 77 0.36 5.77 -6.09
C ALA A 77 1.65 5.30 -6.78
N LEU A 78 1.60 4.18 -7.48
CA LEU A 78 2.77 3.56 -8.12
C LEU A 78 2.97 3.98 -9.58
N THR A 79 2.17 4.91 -10.11
CA THR A 79 2.32 5.47 -11.47
C THR A 79 2.01 6.96 -11.47
N GLU A 80 2.45 7.67 -12.53
CA GLU A 80 2.11 9.09 -12.71
C GLU A 80 0.59 9.30 -12.77
N GLU A 81 -0.12 8.45 -13.52
CA GLU A 81 -1.59 8.51 -13.64
C GLU A 81 -2.28 8.37 -12.27
N ALA A 82 -1.80 7.43 -11.44
CA ALA A 82 -2.31 7.25 -10.08
C ALA A 82 -2.05 8.49 -9.21
N LEU A 83 -0.85 9.05 -9.29
CA LEU A 83 -0.48 10.24 -8.55
C LEU A 83 -1.32 11.45 -9.00
N GLU A 84 -1.49 11.65 -10.30
CA GLU A 84 -2.32 12.74 -10.84
C GLU A 84 -3.77 12.67 -10.34
N LYS A 85 -4.33 11.47 -10.32
CA LYS A 85 -5.71 11.25 -9.87
C LYS A 85 -5.93 11.66 -8.41
N TYR A 86 -4.96 11.39 -7.55
CA TYR A 86 -5.17 11.51 -6.09
C TYR A 86 -4.39 12.64 -5.42
N ALA A 87 -3.42 13.29 -6.09
CA ALA A 87 -2.52 14.26 -5.47
C ALA A 87 -3.24 15.40 -4.73
N ALA A 88 -4.37 15.89 -5.25
CA ALA A 88 -5.15 16.94 -4.62
C ALA A 88 -5.72 16.56 -3.23
N LEU A 89 -5.87 15.27 -2.93
CA LEU A 89 -6.33 14.82 -1.62
C LEU A 89 -5.28 15.05 -0.52
N ALA A 90 -4.02 15.22 -0.88
CA ALA A 90 -2.97 15.57 0.08
C ALA A 90 -3.24 16.90 0.79
N GLU A 91 -3.85 17.86 0.12
CA GLU A 91 -4.26 19.15 0.69
C GLU A 91 -5.38 19.00 1.72
N LYS A 92 -6.14 17.91 1.65
CA LYS A 92 -7.19 17.54 2.60
C LYS A 92 -6.69 16.68 3.76
N GLY A 93 -5.37 16.46 3.86
CA GLY A 93 -4.76 15.70 4.94
C GLY A 93 -4.56 14.21 4.66
N VAL A 94 -4.93 13.73 3.47
CA VAL A 94 -4.67 12.34 3.05
C VAL A 94 -3.18 12.12 2.84
N ARG A 95 -2.61 11.09 3.47
CA ARG A 95 -1.20 10.72 3.26
C ARG A 95 -1.03 9.96 1.96
N ILE A 96 -0.22 10.47 1.06
CA ILE A 96 0.04 9.86 -0.25
C ILE A 96 1.50 9.45 -0.34
N PHE A 97 1.74 8.15 -0.47
CA PHE A 97 3.04 7.58 -0.82
C PHE A 97 3.08 7.35 -2.32
N TYR A 98 4.16 7.72 -2.98
CA TYR A 98 4.25 7.54 -4.43
C TYR A 98 5.64 7.14 -4.90
N ASP A 99 5.69 6.49 -6.07
CA ASP A 99 6.93 6.00 -6.68
C ASP A 99 7.58 7.07 -7.56
N THR A 100 8.70 7.63 -7.11
CA THR A 100 9.46 8.63 -7.87
C THR A 100 10.24 8.04 -9.05
N THR A 101 10.29 6.72 -9.20
CA THR A 101 10.84 6.10 -10.41
C THR A 101 9.91 6.28 -11.60
N LEU A 102 8.60 6.22 -11.38
CA LEU A 102 7.56 6.21 -12.41
C LEU A 102 6.70 7.48 -12.44
N ALA A 103 6.78 8.30 -11.39
CA ALA A 103 6.06 9.56 -11.29
C ALA A 103 7.03 10.74 -11.04
N LYS A 104 6.68 11.90 -11.55
CA LYS A 104 7.48 13.11 -11.34
C LYS A 104 7.44 13.52 -9.88
N PRO A 105 8.59 13.86 -9.27
CA PRO A 105 8.62 14.38 -7.90
C PRO A 105 7.72 15.60 -7.74
N ARG A 106 6.93 15.61 -6.67
CA ARG A 106 6.04 16.72 -6.30
C ARG A 106 6.27 17.11 -4.85
N ALA A 107 6.23 18.41 -4.59
CA ALA A 107 6.28 18.94 -3.24
C ALA A 107 4.87 19.07 -2.67
N GLY A 108 4.69 18.71 -1.40
CA GLY A 108 3.42 18.85 -0.69
C GLY A 108 3.49 18.23 0.70
N ALA A 109 2.74 18.77 1.65
CA ALA A 109 2.83 18.41 3.06
C ALA A 109 2.53 16.93 3.34
N ASN A 110 1.67 16.28 2.56
CA ASN A 110 1.29 14.88 2.76
C ASN A 110 1.68 14.00 1.56
N LEU A 111 2.58 14.48 0.71
CA LEU A 111 3.15 13.76 -0.42
C LEU A 111 4.53 13.23 -0.03
N THR A 112 4.69 11.92 -0.01
CA THR A 112 5.96 11.27 0.33
C THR A 112 6.40 10.38 -0.82
N GLY A 113 7.42 10.82 -1.56
CA GLY A 113 7.97 10.11 -2.72
C GLY A 113 9.22 9.30 -2.36
N TYR A 114 9.24 8.05 -2.80
CA TYR A 114 10.42 7.19 -2.76
C TYR A 114 10.57 6.47 -4.11
N PRO A 115 11.78 6.15 -4.56
CA PRO A 115 12.00 5.42 -5.81
C PRO A 115 11.73 3.92 -5.63
N PHE A 116 10.49 3.54 -5.31
CA PHE A 116 10.12 2.18 -4.94
C PHE A 116 10.48 1.15 -6.00
N THR A 117 10.14 1.40 -7.26
CA THR A 117 10.48 0.47 -8.37
C THR A 117 11.99 0.33 -8.54
N LYS A 118 12.74 1.42 -8.45
CA LYS A 118 14.21 1.36 -8.53
C LYS A 118 14.77 0.53 -7.38
N ILE A 119 14.34 0.76 -6.16
CA ILE A 119 14.82 0.02 -4.99
C ILE A 119 14.49 -1.47 -5.12
N ALA A 120 13.27 -1.82 -5.54
CA ALA A 120 12.88 -3.22 -5.78
C ALA A 120 13.74 -3.88 -6.88
N SER A 121 14.04 -3.14 -7.95
CA SER A 121 14.95 -3.59 -9.02
C SER A 121 16.37 -3.82 -8.49
N ASP A 122 16.89 -2.91 -7.67
CA ASP A 122 18.23 -3.02 -7.08
C ASP A 122 18.34 -4.22 -6.11
N LEU A 123 17.23 -4.62 -5.49
CA LEU A 123 17.12 -5.85 -4.69
C LEU A 123 17.00 -7.13 -5.55
N GLY A 124 16.92 -6.99 -6.88
CA GLY A 124 16.80 -8.11 -7.80
C GLY A 124 15.38 -8.64 -8.02
N ASN A 125 14.35 -7.94 -7.54
CA ASN A 125 12.97 -8.39 -7.68
C ASN A 125 11.99 -7.21 -7.80
N VAL A 126 11.79 -6.68 -9.00
CA VAL A 126 10.84 -5.60 -9.28
C VAL A 126 9.42 -5.96 -8.80
N ALA A 127 9.03 -7.24 -8.86
CA ALA A 127 7.71 -7.67 -8.39
C ALA A 127 7.47 -7.41 -6.90
N SER A 128 8.53 -7.22 -6.09
CA SER A 128 8.40 -6.91 -4.66
C SER A 128 8.12 -5.42 -4.36
N VAL A 129 7.92 -4.59 -5.37
CA VAL A 129 7.60 -3.16 -5.20
C VAL A 129 6.39 -2.95 -4.27
N ASN A 130 5.39 -3.80 -4.37
CA ASN A 130 4.19 -3.78 -3.53
C ASN A 130 4.52 -4.01 -2.03
N ILE A 131 5.31 -5.01 -1.72
CA ILE A 131 5.72 -5.33 -0.34
C ILE A 131 6.64 -4.25 0.23
N LEU A 132 7.57 -3.76 -0.57
CA LEU A 132 8.46 -2.65 -0.19
C LEU A 132 7.66 -1.40 0.15
N SER A 133 6.68 -1.04 -0.68
CA SER A 133 5.80 0.10 -0.44
C SER A 133 4.94 -0.08 0.82
N LEU A 134 4.39 -1.28 1.05
CA LEU A 134 3.67 -1.59 2.29
C LEU A 134 4.55 -1.42 3.53
N GLY A 135 5.84 -1.80 3.44
CA GLY A 135 6.81 -1.60 4.52
C GLY A 135 6.95 -0.12 4.90
N ALA A 136 7.12 0.75 3.92
CA ALA A 136 7.20 2.19 4.14
C ALA A 136 5.88 2.75 4.72
N MET A 137 4.75 2.35 4.15
CA MET A 137 3.43 2.81 4.60
C MET A 137 3.15 2.42 6.06
N THR A 138 3.42 1.16 6.44
CA THR A 138 3.15 0.68 7.81
C THR A 138 4.13 1.23 8.85
N ALA A 139 5.36 1.56 8.44
CA ALA A 139 6.30 2.25 9.32
C ALA A 139 5.87 3.71 9.60
N ALA A 140 5.32 4.39 8.59
CA ALA A 140 4.86 5.77 8.72
C ALA A 140 3.49 5.91 9.38
N VAL A 141 2.60 4.92 9.18
CA VAL A 141 1.21 4.94 9.68
C VAL A 141 0.87 3.58 10.29
N PRO A 142 0.50 3.54 11.58
CA PRO A 142 0.31 2.27 12.30
C PRO A 142 -1.05 1.61 12.01
N MET A 143 -1.36 1.42 10.72
CA MET A 143 -2.59 0.74 10.28
C MET A 143 -2.57 -0.76 10.62
N VAL A 144 -1.41 -1.40 10.50
CA VAL A 144 -1.09 -2.74 11.03
C VAL A 144 0.35 -2.76 11.52
N LYS A 145 0.71 -3.75 12.32
CA LYS A 145 2.11 -3.94 12.73
C LYS A 145 2.92 -4.52 11.58
N THR A 146 4.13 -4.04 11.40
CA THR A 146 5.07 -4.61 10.42
C THR A 146 5.29 -6.12 10.65
N GLU A 147 5.32 -6.56 11.91
CA GLU A 147 5.48 -7.98 12.25
C GLU A 147 4.29 -8.83 11.80
N SER A 148 3.07 -8.29 11.80
CA SER A 148 1.90 -8.98 11.27
C SER A 148 2.01 -9.17 9.76
N LEU A 149 2.49 -8.16 9.01
CA LEU A 149 2.81 -8.30 7.59
C LEU A 149 3.91 -9.34 7.35
N ALA A 150 4.99 -9.32 8.15
CA ALA A 150 6.05 -10.32 8.04
C ALA A 150 5.50 -11.73 8.27
N GLY A 151 4.57 -11.91 9.20
CA GLY A 151 3.85 -13.16 9.43
C GLY A 151 3.06 -13.65 8.23
N VAL A 152 2.35 -12.75 7.55
CA VAL A 152 1.62 -13.03 6.31
C VAL A 152 2.59 -13.46 5.19
N ILE A 153 3.70 -12.74 5.02
CA ILE A 153 4.73 -13.06 4.03
C ILE A 153 5.30 -14.46 4.27
N ARG A 154 5.62 -14.82 5.53
CA ARG A 154 6.12 -16.15 5.90
C ARG A 154 5.13 -17.28 5.60
N LYS A 155 3.84 -17.01 5.69
CA LYS A 155 2.81 -18.00 5.31
C LYS A 155 2.65 -18.17 3.80
N ARG A 156 2.88 -17.11 3.04
CA ARG A 156 2.57 -17.04 1.61
C ARG A 156 3.73 -17.46 0.72
N PHE A 157 4.95 -17.21 1.15
CA PHE A 157 6.16 -17.43 0.35
C PHE A 157 7.09 -18.45 1.01
N GLN A 158 7.90 -19.11 0.19
CA GLN A 158 8.88 -20.10 0.64
C GLN A 158 10.24 -19.89 -0.05
N GLY A 159 11.30 -20.43 0.54
CA GLY A 159 12.65 -20.40 -0.04
C GLY A 159 13.13 -19.00 -0.40
N LYS A 160 13.75 -18.85 -1.56
CA LYS A 160 14.31 -17.59 -2.04
C LYS A 160 13.26 -16.47 -2.15
N ALA A 161 12.04 -16.80 -2.56
CA ALA A 161 10.97 -15.81 -2.65
C ALA A 161 10.60 -15.24 -1.28
N LEU A 162 10.60 -16.06 -0.23
CA LEU A 162 10.39 -15.60 1.14
C LEU A 162 11.49 -14.63 1.58
N GLU A 163 12.75 -14.98 1.37
CA GLU A 163 13.89 -14.14 1.75
C GLU A 163 13.84 -12.78 1.05
N MET A 164 13.60 -12.77 -0.26
CA MET A 164 13.50 -11.55 -1.06
C MET A 164 12.35 -10.65 -0.62
N ASN A 165 11.19 -11.21 -0.31
CA ASN A 165 10.02 -10.43 0.12
C ASN A 165 10.17 -9.90 1.55
N LEU A 166 10.79 -10.64 2.47
CA LEU A 166 11.12 -10.13 3.80
C LEU A 166 12.20 -9.03 3.72
N GLU A 167 13.16 -9.14 2.80
CA GLU A 167 14.15 -8.08 2.58
C GLU A 167 13.48 -6.82 2.02
N ALA A 168 12.56 -6.96 1.05
CA ALA A 168 11.79 -5.84 0.52
C ALA A 168 10.97 -5.14 1.62
N LEU A 169 10.30 -5.89 2.50
CA LEU A 169 9.58 -5.34 3.65
C LEU A 169 10.52 -4.54 4.56
N ARG A 170 11.66 -5.11 4.97
CA ARG A 170 12.65 -4.45 5.83
C ARG A 170 13.20 -3.18 5.18
N LYS A 171 13.49 -3.23 3.89
CA LYS A 171 13.98 -2.08 3.13
C LYS A 171 12.94 -0.95 3.10
N GLY A 172 11.68 -1.30 2.88
CA GLY A 172 10.57 -0.33 2.92
C GLY A 172 10.44 0.33 4.29
N VAL A 173 10.45 -0.45 5.36
CA VAL A 173 10.42 0.08 6.74
C VAL A 173 11.58 1.03 7.01
N GLY A 174 12.77 0.72 6.52
CA GLY A 174 13.97 1.55 6.70
C GLY A 174 14.01 2.84 5.90
N LEU A 175 13.00 3.14 5.08
CA LEU A 175 12.88 4.40 4.33
C LEU A 175 12.30 5.55 5.17
N ILE A 176 11.63 5.24 6.28
CA ILE A 176 10.91 6.18 7.15
C ILE A 176 11.82 6.63 8.36
#